data_c832e253df9a4cd628697e0365593e3a
#
_entry.id   c832e253df9a4cd628697e0365593e3a
#
_cell.length_a   1.000
_cell.length_b   1.000
_cell.length_c   1.000
_cell.angle_alpha   90.00
_cell.angle_beta   90.00
_cell.angle_gamma   90.00
#
_symmetry.space_group_name_H-M   'P 1'
#
loop_
_entity.id
_entity.type
_entity.pdbx_description
1 polymer ?
#
loop_
_entity_poly.entity_id
_entity_poly.type
_entity_poly.pdbx_seq_one_letter_code
_entity_poly.pdbx_strand_id
1 'polypeptide(L)'
;MKSLPECEERRSDTKIVLQENKSKITFLNPNGDEILIIKVDGCVISDNETLRCDYALIPSDAVEIYVELKGSDIAQAVKQIESTIKLLSDNPQKIKKLCFVVSTRVPKQTTSIQQLQSQFKKKFNASFRIKNIQDKYDLSTSIS
;
A
#
# COMPACT_ATOMS: atom_id res chain seq x y z
N MET A 1 5.70 10.24 -7.14
CA MET A 1 4.94 10.35 -5.87
C MET A 1 5.53 11.47 -5.01
N LYS A 2 4.67 12.23 -4.39
CA LYS A 2 5.08 13.32 -3.50
C LYS A 2 5.62 12.74 -2.19
N SER A 3 6.88 12.98 -1.89
CA SER A 3 7.55 12.39 -0.72
C SER A 3 8.69 13.29 -0.25
N LEU A 4 9.30 12.91 0.86
CA LEU A 4 10.48 13.56 1.41
C LEU A 4 11.68 12.63 1.27
N PRO A 5 12.86 13.14 0.84
CA PRO A 5 14.04 12.29 0.65
C PRO A 5 14.41 11.46 1.89
N GLU A 6 14.25 12.03 3.08
CA GLU A 6 14.57 11.35 4.35
C GLU A 6 13.60 10.20 4.67
N CYS A 7 12.47 10.12 3.96
CA CYS A 7 11.46 9.06 4.13
C CYS A 7 11.58 7.97 3.07
N GLU A 8 12.54 8.09 2.16
CA GLU A 8 12.71 7.21 1.02
C GLU A 8 13.89 6.28 1.22
N GLU A 9 13.72 5.03 0.81
CA GLU A 9 14.78 4.03 0.76
C GLU A 9 14.69 3.31 -0.57
N ARG A 10 15.82 3.13 -1.25
CA ARG A 10 15.89 2.38 -2.50
C ARG A 10 16.52 1.02 -2.23
N ARG A 11 15.82 -0.05 -2.60
CA ARG A 11 16.27 -1.42 -2.35
C ARG A 11 16.14 -2.26 -3.60
N SER A 12 17.14 -3.13 -3.81
CA SER A 12 17.14 -4.10 -4.90
C SER A 12 17.22 -5.54 -4.38
N ASP A 13 16.98 -5.76 -3.09
CA ASP A 13 16.90 -7.08 -2.49
C ASP A 13 15.89 -7.96 -3.23
N THR A 14 16.13 -9.26 -3.28
CA THR A 14 15.16 -10.20 -3.86
C THR A 14 13.95 -10.42 -2.98
N LYS A 15 14.02 -10.07 -1.70
CA LYS A 15 12.90 -10.07 -0.75
C LYS A 15 12.89 -8.77 0.02
N ILE A 16 11.77 -8.05 -0.04
CA ILE A 16 11.56 -6.81 0.69
C ILE A 16 10.45 -7.06 1.69
N VAL A 17 10.77 -6.99 2.99
CA VAL A 17 9.82 -7.28 4.06
C VAL A 17 9.44 -5.98 4.76
N LEU A 18 8.13 -5.70 4.86
CA LEU A 18 7.59 -4.63 5.67
C LEU A 18 6.80 -5.27 6.79
N GLN A 19 7.08 -4.86 8.02
CA GLN A 19 6.48 -5.48 9.20
C GLN A 19 6.22 -4.43 10.28
N GLU A 20 5.05 -4.54 10.90
CA GLU A 20 4.70 -3.84 12.12
C GLU A 20 4.03 -4.82 13.08
N ASN A 21 4.62 -5.02 14.26
CA ASN A 21 4.17 -6.01 15.24
C ASN A 21 3.99 -7.39 14.60
N LYS A 22 2.74 -7.89 14.53
CA LYS A 22 2.44 -9.21 13.97
C LYS A 22 2.07 -9.19 12.50
N SER A 23 1.83 -8.00 11.92
CA SER A 23 1.44 -7.88 10.51
C SER A 23 2.67 -7.73 9.63
N LYS A 24 2.76 -8.56 8.59
CA LYS A 24 3.93 -8.61 7.72
C LYS A 24 3.51 -8.81 6.27
N ILE A 25 4.17 -8.08 5.37
CA ILE A 25 4.07 -8.35 3.93
C ILE A 25 5.48 -8.52 3.37
N THR A 26 5.66 -9.52 2.52
CA THR A 26 6.90 -9.78 1.80
C THR A 26 6.66 -9.53 0.32
N PHE A 27 7.43 -8.61 -0.25
CA PHE A 27 7.44 -8.40 -1.69
C PHE A 27 8.63 -9.14 -2.30
N LEU A 28 8.34 -10.06 -3.20
CA LEU A 28 9.38 -10.77 -3.95
C LEU A 28 9.80 -9.90 -5.12
N ASN A 29 11.11 -9.71 -5.26
CA ASN A 29 11.72 -8.89 -6.29
C ASN A 29 12.78 -9.73 -7.01
N PRO A 30 12.35 -10.77 -7.78
CA PRO A 30 13.26 -11.78 -8.29
C PRO A 30 14.31 -11.24 -9.28
N ASN A 31 14.00 -10.15 -9.96
CA ASN A 31 14.90 -9.55 -10.94
C ASN A 31 15.89 -8.56 -10.30
N GLY A 32 15.80 -8.32 -8.99
CA GLY A 32 16.66 -7.36 -8.32
C GLY A 32 16.48 -5.92 -8.81
N ASP A 33 15.28 -5.55 -9.24
CA ASP A 33 15.01 -4.20 -9.68
C ASP A 33 15.10 -3.22 -8.50
N GLU A 34 15.46 -1.98 -8.79
CA GLU A 34 15.50 -0.95 -7.75
C GLU A 34 14.08 -0.51 -7.42
N ILE A 35 13.68 -0.74 -6.17
CA ILE A 35 12.34 -0.40 -5.68
C ILE A 35 12.45 0.75 -4.70
N LEU A 36 11.68 1.82 -4.95
CA LEU A 36 11.57 2.94 -4.02
C LEU A 36 10.55 2.59 -2.94
N ILE A 37 10.97 2.64 -1.70
CA ILE A 37 10.12 2.40 -0.52
C ILE A 37 9.99 3.69 0.24
N ILE A 38 8.75 4.07 0.54
CA ILE A 38 8.44 5.33 1.22
C ILE A 38 7.76 5.01 2.55
N LYS A 39 8.35 5.48 3.65
CA LYS A 39 7.69 5.42 4.95
C LYS A 39 6.72 6.60 5.06
N VAL A 40 5.43 6.31 5.03
CA VAL A 40 4.39 7.33 5.05
C VAL A 40 4.05 7.72 6.49
N ASP A 41 3.58 6.75 7.27
CA ASP A 41 3.18 7.00 8.66
C ASP A 41 4.40 7.32 9.53
N GLY A 42 4.37 8.49 10.15
CA GLY A 42 5.44 8.94 11.03
C GLY A 42 6.65 9.50 10.30
N CYS A 43 6.59 9.67 8.98
CA CYS A 43 7.66 10.29 8.21
C CYS A 43 7.11 11.31 7.21
N VAL A 44 6.56 10.88 6.07
CA VAL A 44 5.96 11.84 5.13
C VAL A 44 4.77 12.56 5.76
N ILE A 45 3.96 11.84 6.51
CA ILE A 45 2.83 12.39 7.26
C ILE A 45 3.08 12.08 8.74
N SER A 46 3.41 13.12 9.51
CA SER A 46 3.79 12.97 10.92
C SER A 46 2.86 13.66 11.90
N ASP A 47 1.82 14.36 11.43
CA ASP A 47 0.82 14.95 12.32
C ASP A 47 -0.09 13.87 12.94
N ASN A 48 -0.98 14.27 13.86
CA ASN A 48 -1.88 13.35 14.55
C ASN A 48 -3.28 13.29 13.97
N GLU A 49 -3.55 14.04 12.89
CA GLU A 49 -4.93 14.24 12.40
C GLU A 49 -5.16 13.63 11.02
N THR A 50 -4.15 13.68 10.14
CA THR A 50 -4.29 13.22 8.76
C THR A 50 -4.30 11.71 8.69
N LEU A 51 -5.33 11.14 8.09
CA LEU A 51 -5.38 9.70 7.81
C LEU A 51 -4.30 9.35 6.79
N ARG A 52 -3.57 8.25 7.03
CA ARG A 52 -2.50 7.77 6.16
C ARG A 52 -2.29 6.27 6.36
N CYS A 53 -1.79 5.62 5.32
CA CYS A 53 -1.33 4.24 5.44
C CYS A 53 0.13 4.20 5.89
N ASP A 54 0.67 3.00 6.12
CA ASP A 54 2.01 2.83 6.69
C ASP A 54 3.12 3.07 5.68
N TYR A 55 3.02 2.48 4.49
CA TYR A 55 4.07 2.51 3.47
C TYR A 55 3.50 2.67 2.07
N ALA A 56 4.35 3.21 1.18
CA ALA A 56 4.11 3.18 -0.26
C ALA A 56 5.36 2.65 -0.95
N LEU A 57 5.17 1.98 -2.08
CA LEU A 57 6.27 1.49 -2.91
C LEU A 57 6.05 1.91 -4.36
N ILE A 58 7.13 2.24 -5.04
CA ILE A 58 7.10 2.60 -6.46
C ILE A 58 8.01 1.62 -7.22
N PRO A 59 7.44 0.50 -7.71
CA PRO A 59 8.23 -0.46 -8.47
C PRO A 59 8.54 0.02 -9.90
N SER A 60 7.72 0.94 -10.42
CA SER A 60 7.93 1.55 -11.73
C SER A 60 7.11 2.84 -11.81
N ASP A 61 7.31 3.63 -12.86
CA ASP A 61 6.54 4.86 -13.09
C ASP A 61 5.06 4.59 -13.35
N ALA A 62 4.71 3.36 -13.71
CA ALA A 62 3.35 2.99 -14.10
C ALA A 62 2.51 2.41 -12.95
N VAL A 63 3.12 2.12 -11.81
CA VAL A 63 2.44 1.44 -10.68
C VAL A 63 2.84 2.07 -9.36
N GLU A 64 1.83 2.36 -8.53
CA GLU A 64 2.02 2.76 -7.13
C GLU A 64 1.42 1.68 -6.24
N ILE A 65 2.13 1.35 -5.16
CA ILE A 65 1.69 0.36 -4.17
C ILE A 65 1.51 1.07 -2.83
N TYR A 66 0.39 0.79 -2.17
CA TYR A 66 0.08 1.33 -0.85
C TYR A 66 -0.15 0.19 0.12
N VAL A 67 0.43 0.28 1.31
CA VAL A 67 0.41 -0.79 2.31
C VAL A 67 -0.07 -0.27 3.65
N GLU A 68 -1.10 -0.92 4.19
CA GLU A 68 -1.57 -0.70 5.55
C GLU A 68 -1.40 -1.98 6.37
N LEU A 69 -0.59 -1.90 7.40
CA LEU A 69 -0.33 -3.00 8.32
C LEU A 69 -1.14 -2.78 9.61
N LYS A 70 -1.56 -3.86 10.27
CA LYS A 70 -2.39 -3.82 11.48
C LYS A 70 -3.81 -3.28 11.27
N GLY A 71 -4.35 -3.35 10.08
CA GLY A 71 -5.72 -2.94 9.82
C GLY A 71 -6.71 -3.89 10.50
N SER A 72 -7.21 -3.53 11.70
CA SER A 72 -8.25 -4.31 12.37
C SER A 72 -9.64 -3.96 11.84
N ASP A 73 -9.80 -2.75 11.31
CA ASP A 73 -11.02 -2.24 10.69
C ASP A 73 -10.72 -1.99 9.21
N ILE A 74 -11.29 -2.82 8.34
CA ILE A 74 -11.01 -2.75 6.90
C ILE A 74 -11.53 -1.43 6.31
N ALA A 75 -12.69 -0.96 6.73
CA ALA A 75 -13.24 0.30 6.24
C ALA A 75 -12.31 1.48 6.59
N GLN A 76 -11.72 1.46 7.79
CA GLN A 76 -10.76 2.46 8.21
C GLN A 76 -9.46 2.36 7.41
N ALA A 77 -8.96 1.13 7.18
CA ALA A 77 -7.76 0.91 6.36
C ALA A 77 -7.95 1.45 4.94
N VAL A 78 -9.12 1.24 4.36
CA VAL A 78 -9.46 1.78 3.02
C VAL A 78 -9.42 3.31 3.03
N LYS A 79 -9.97 3.95 4.06
CA LYS A 79 -9.95 5.41 4.19
C LYS A 79 -8.52 5.95 4.35
N GLN A 80 -7.67 5.24 5.09
CA GLN A 80 -6.26 5.61 5.27
C GLN A 80 -5.52 5.58 3.93
N ILE A 81 -5.74 4.54 3.14
CA ILE A 81 -5.14 4.41 1.80
C ILE A 81 -5.71 5.48 0.86
N GLU A 82 -7.01 5.73 0.89
CA GLU A 82 -7.63 6.78 0.07
C GLU A 82 -6.99 8.15 0.34
N SER A 83 -6.86 8.51 1.61
CA SER A 83 -6.23 9.77 2.00
C SER A 83 -4.80 9.87 1.46
N THR A 84 -4.03 8.79 1.60
CA THR A 84 -2.64 8.76 1.12
C THR A 84 -2.57 8.90 -0.39
N ILE A 85 -3.44 8.23 -1.15
CA ILE A 85 -3.50 8.37 -2.61
C ILE A 85 -3.77 9.82 -3.00
N LYS A 86 -4.76 10.45 -2.38
CA LYS A 86 -5.12 11.83 -2.69
C LYS A 86 -3.98 12.81 -2.42
N LEU A 87 -3.21 12.56 -1.37
CA LEU A 87 -2.13 13.47 -0.95
C LEU A 87 -0.82 13.24 -1.71
N LEU A 88 -0.49 12.00 -2.02
CA LEU A 88 0.86 11.65 -2.49
C LEU A 88 0.93 11.18 -3.94
N SER A 89 -0.13 10.60 -4.51
CA SER A 89 -0.07 10.04 -5.85
C SER A 89 0.24 11.11 -6.90
N ASP A 90 1.09 10.77 -7.86
CA ASP A 90 1.39 11.64 -9.00
C ASP A 90 0.20 11.79 -9.93
N ASN A 91 -0.67 10.78 -9.97
CA ASN A 91 -1.93 10.85 -10.70
C ASN A 91 -2.97 9.97 -10.00
N PRO A 92 -3.72 10.53 -9.04
CA PRO A 92 -4.66 9.75 -8.24
C PRO A 92 -5.71 8.97 -9.02
N GLN A 93 -6.07 9.43 -10.20
CA GLN A 93 -7.16 8.80 -10.96
C GLN A 93 -6.67 7.78 -11.98
N LYS A 94 -5.46 7.94 -12.52
CA LYS A 94 -5.01 7.17 -13.70
C LYS A 94 -3.93 6.14 -13.42
N ILE A 95 -2.90 6.47 -12.62
CA ILE A 95 -1.82 5.52 -12.35
C ILE A 95 -2.42 4.28 -11.66
N LYS A 96 -2.06 3.11 -12.16
CA LYS A 96 -2.49 1.83 -11.57
C LYS A 96 -1.98 1.73 -10.13
N LYS A 97 -2.87 1.40 -9.21
CA LYS A 97 -2.53 1.27 -7.80
C LYS A 97 -2.88 -0.11 -7.29
N LEU A 98 -1.95 -0.68 -6.54
CA LEU A 98 -2.15 -1.94 -5.83
C LEU A 98 -2.14 -1.63 -4.34
N CYS A 99 -3.21 -1.98 -3.65
CA CYS A 99 -3.37 -1.66 -2.24
C CYS A 99 -3.42 -2.95 -1.44
N PHE A 100 -2.57 -3.03 -0.43
CA PHE A 100 -2.44 -4.21 0.43
C PHE A 100 -2.83 -3.84 1.85
N VAL A 101 -3.79 -4.58 2.41
CA VAL A 101 -4.15 -4.47 3.81
C VAL A 101 -3.83 -5.80 4.48
N VAL A 102 -2.95 -5.76 5.48
CA VAL A 102 -2.63 -6.94 6.30
C VAL A 102 -3.27 -6.73 7.66
N SER A 103 -4.38 -7.42 7.89
CA SER A 103 -5.20 -7.21 9.09
C SER A 103 -4.72 -8.06 10.26
N THR A 104 -4.97 -7.58 11.48
CA THR A 104 -4.67 -8.32 12.71
C THR A 104 -5.74 -9.34 13.06
N ARG A 105 -6.90 -9.25 12.42
CA ARG A 105 -8.04 -10.16 12.61
C ARG A 105 -8.43 -10.76 11.27
N VAL A 106 -9.12 -11.92 11.31
CA VAL A 106 -9.66 -12.50 10.09
C VAL A 106 -10.64 -11.50 9.47
N PRO A 107 -10.37 -11.02 8.25
CA PRO A 107 -11.24 -10.01 7.63
C PRO A 107 -12.59 -10.61 7.24
N LYS A 108 -13.66 -9.87 7.52
CA LYS A 108 -14.99 -10.23 7.08
C LYS A 108 -15.25 -9.65 5.70
N GLN A 109 -15.60 -10.51 4.75
CA GLN A 109 -16.02 -10.08 3.43
C GLN A 109 -17.49 -9.69 3.48
N THR A 110 -17.78 -8.41 3.60
CA THR A 110 -19.14 -7.88 3.61
C THR A 110 -19.46 -7.23 2.26
N THR A 111 -20.75 -7.07 1.97
CA THR A 111 -21.21 -6.35 0.79
C THR A 111 -20.66 -4.92 0.78
N SER A 112 -20.62 -4.25 1.95
CA SER A 112 -20.08 -2.90 2.08
C SER A 112 -18.62 -2.81 1.66
N ILE A 113 -17.80 -3.79 2.06
CA ILE A 113 -16.38 -3.83 1.69
C ILE A 113 -16.23 -4.08 0.19
N GLN A 114 -17.03 -4.98 -0.38
CA GLN A 114 -17.02 -5.23 -1.82
C GLN A 114 -17.39 -3.98 -2.61
N GLN A 115 -18.38 -3.21 -2.14
CA GLN A 115 -18.77 -1.95 -2.75
C GLN A 115 -17.64 -0.92 -2.67
N LEU A 116 -16.96 -0.81 -1.54
CA LEU A 116 -15.81 0.08 -1.38
C LEU A 116 -14.69 -0.29 -2.37
N GLN A 117 -14.38 -1.57 -2.51
CA GLN A 117 -13.37 -2.03 -3.46
C GLN A 117 -13.74 -1.67 -4.91
N SER A 118 -15.01 -1.85 -5.27
CA SER A 118 -15.50 -1.51 -6.59
C SER A 118 -15.41 -0.01 -6.87
N GLN A 119 -15.79 0.83 -5.89
CA GLN A 119 -15.69 2.28 -5.99
C GLN A 119 -14.24 2.75 -6.15
N PHE A 120 -13.32 2.12 -5.40
CA PHE A 120 -11.89 2.43 -5.50
C PHE A 120 -11.33 2.11 -6.88
N LYS A 121 -11.73 0.97 -7.45
CA LYS A 121 -11.29 0.59 -8.79
C LYS A 121 -11.69 1.63 -9.82
N LYS A 122 -12.91 2.15 -9.73
CA LYS A 122 -13.41 3.17 -10.65
C LYS A 122 -12.77 4.54 -10.43
N LYS A 123 -12.63 4.94 -9.17
CA LYS A 123 -12.22 6.30 -8.80
C LYS A 123 -10.71 6.50 -8.91
N PHE A 124 -9.92 5.49 -8.54
CA PHE A 124 -8.47 5.61 -8.40
C PHE A 124 -7.67 4.63 -9.26
N ASN A 125 -8.32 3.81 -10.06
CA ASN A 125 -7.66 2.70 -10.75
C ASN A 125 -6.90 1.82 -9.77
N ALA A 126 -7.51 1.53 -8.62
CA ALA A 126 -6.90 0.84 -7.50
C ALA A 126 -7.60 -0.48 -7.20
N SER A 127 -6.81 -1.51 -6.92
CA SER A 127 -7.31 -2.80 -6.47
C SER A 127 -6.79 -3.11 -5.06
N PHE A 128 -7.61 -3.81 -4.27
CA PHE A 128 -7.28 -4.16 -2.89
C PHE A 128 -7.04 -5.66 -2.74
N ARG A 129 -6.03 -5.99 -1.96
CA ARG A 129 -5.76 -7.34 -1.49
C ARG A 129 -5.72 -7.30 0.03
N ILE A 130 -6.60 -8.10 0.66
CA ILE A 130 -6.76 -8.12 2.11
C ILE A 130 -6.37 -9.50 2.62
N LYS A 131 -5.39 -9.58 3.50
CA LYS A 131 -4.90 -10.83 4.09
C LYS A 131 -4.78 -10.69 5.60
N ASN A 132 -4.83 -11.82 6.31
CA ASN A 132 -4.72 -11.86 7.76
C ASN A 132 -3.28 -12.18 8.16
N ILE A 133 -2.70 -11.36 9.05
CA ILE A 133 -1.39 -11.50 9.67
C ILE A 133 -0.23 -11.35 8.68
N GLN A 134 -0.24 -12.04 7.54
CA GLN A 134 0.84 -11.94 6.56
C GLN A 134 0.35 -12.08 5.13
N ASP A 135 1.11 -11.49 4.22
CA ASP A 135 0.88 -11.61 2.78
C ASP A 135 2.24 -11.72 2.08
N LYS A 136 2.22 -12.21 0.86
CA LYS A 136 3.38 -12.31 0.00
C LYS A 136 2.97 -12.00 -1.44
N TYR A 137 3.70 -11.11 -2.10
CA TYR A 137 3.36 -10.67 -3.44
C TYR A 137 4.62 -10.58 -4.30
N ASP A 138 4.55 -11.09 -5.52
CA ASP A 138 5.64 -11.04 -6.49
C ASP A 138 5.52 -9.77 -7.33
N LEU A 139 6.49 -8.85 -7.18
CA LEU A 139 6.50 -7.57 -7.87
C LEU A 139 6.63 -7.72 -9.39
N SER A 140 7.18 -8.83 -9.88
CA SER A 140 7.32 -9.03 -11.33
C SER A 140 5.96 -9.13 -12.03
N THR A 141 4.89 -9.48 -11.31
CA THR A 141 3.53 -9.52 -11.88
C THR A 141 2.93 -8.13 -12.05
N SER A 142 3.40 -7.13 -11.31
CA SER A 142 2.87 -5.77 -11.36
C SER A 142 3.50 -4.91 -12.45
N ILE A 143 4.68 -5.30 -12.93
CA ILE A 143 5.49 -4.52 -13.88
C ILE A 143 5.15 -4.87 -15.34
N SER A 144 4.55 -6.02 -15.55
CA SER A 144 4.18 -6.50 -16.88
C SER A 144 2.93 -5.80 -17.45
#